data_b96a2bec2008ee150dc10382f49cd790
#
_entry.id   b96a2bec2008ee150dc10382f49cd790
#
_cell.length_a   1.000
_cell.length_b   1.000
_cell.length_c   1.000
_cell.angle_alpha   90.00
_cell.angle_beta   90.00
_cell.angle_gamma   90.00
#
_symmetry.space_group_name_H-M   'P 1'
#
loop_
_entity.id
_entity.type
_entity.pdbx_description
1 polymer ?
#
loop_
_entity_poly.entity_id
_entity_poly.type
_entity_poly.pdbx_seq_one_letter_code
_entity_poly.pdbx_strand_id
1 'polypeptide(L)'
;MLKFSKANSKIQALKQVADLKRFFRKRGRKTSKVYSMDLLSGYSCPAAEECLSRAVLLPSGKRAIRDGKKTKFRCFSASQEAQYSDTYNLRKHNFDLLRGLTIDEMIELIDDSLPDDAGVVRIHVAGDFFNRDYMLAWYYVASLNPSTLFYAYTKSLRFWVGGVSELPILENFVLTASYGGRHDHMIDEFNLRSAKVVFSEAEAEKLGLEIDHDDSHAANPAWRDNSFALLVHGTQPAGSEAATALKELKGKGSYS
;
A
#
# COMPACT_ATOMS: atom_id res chain seq x y z
N MET A 1 -8.51 19.21 4.89
CA MET A 1 -7.15 18.66 4.91
C MET A 1 -7.20 17.15 5.10
N LEU A 2 -6.41 16.40 4.36
CA LEU A 2 -6.19 14.97 4.56
C LEU A 2 -5.38 14.71 5.83
N LYS A 3 -5.51 13.51 6.38
CA LYS A 3 -4.78 13.09 7.58
C LYS A 3 -3.73 12.07 7.23
N PHE A 4 -2.47 12.47 7.33
CA PHE A 4 -1.32 11.58 7.22
C PHE A 4 -0.99 10.98 8.59
N SER A 5 -0.65 9.70 8.61
CA SER A 5 -0.18 9.00 9.82
C SER A 5 1.33 8.84 9.78
N LYS A 6 2.00 8.98 10.93
CA LYS A 6 3.40 8.55 11.03
C LYS A 6 3.46 7.03 10.84
N ALA A 7 4.32 6.56 9.94
CA ALA A 7 4.54 5.14 9.76
C ALA A 7 5.01 4.46 11.06
N ASN A 8 4.68 3.18 11.22
CA ASN A 8 5.12 2.39 12.38
C ASN A 8 6.66 2.27 12.43
N SER A 9 7.19 1.79 13.54
CA SER A 9 8.64 1.68 13.78
C SER A 9 9.37 0.88 12.70
N LYS A 10 8.74 -0.17 12.17
CA LYS A 10 9.25 -1.02 11.12
C LYS A 10 9.48 -0.25 9.81
N ILE A 11 8.44 0.42 9.31
CA ILE A 11 8.53 1.24 8.09
C ILE A 11 9.44 2.45 8.33
N GLN A 12 9.52 2.97 9.57
CA GLN A 12 10.49 4.01 9.93
C GLN A 12 11.96 3.56 9.72
N ALA A 13 12.24 2.26 9.68
CA ALA A 13 13.58 1.72 9.40
C ALA A 13 14.05 2.03 7.96
N LEU A 14 13.16 2.35 7.04
CA LEU A 14 13.50 2.79 5.68
C LEU A 14 14.53 3.94 5.67
N LYS A 15 14.55 4.80 6.70
CA LYS A 15 15.54 5.85 6.85
C LYS A 15 16.99 5.33 6.92
N GLN A 16 17.16 4.07 7.28
CA GLN A 16 18.48 3.44 7.44
C GLN A 16 18.97 2.78 6.15
N VAL A 17 18.09 2.55 5.18
CA VAL A 17 18.43 1.95 3.88
C VAL A 17 19.43 2.84 3.13
N ALA A 18 20.57 2.27 2.75
CA ALA A 18 21.71 3.01 2.18
C ALA A 18 21.34 3.77 0.89
N ASP A 19 20.59 3.12 0.00
CA ASP A 19 20.17 3.72 -1.27
C ASP A 19 19.18 4.87 -1.05
N LEU A 20 18.27 4.74 -0.09
CA LEU A 20 17.36 5.82 0.27
C LEU A 20 18.12 7.01 0.91
N LYS A 21 19.13 6.75 1.74
CA LYS A 21 20.02 7.81 2.23
C LYS A 21 20.74 8.53 1.08
N ARG A 22 21.16 7.78 0.05
CA ARG A 22 21.78 8.35 -1.15
C ARG A 22 20.78 9.17 -1.96
N PHE A 23 19.56 8.67 -2.14
CA PHE A 23 18.45 9.36 -2.78
C PHE A 23 18.17 10.71 -2.12
N PHE A 24 18.00 10.77 -0.80
CA PHE A 24 17.74 12.01 -0.06
C PHE A 24 18.90 12.98 -0.12
N ARG A 25 20.14 12.50 0.04
CA ARG A 25 21.33 13.35 -0.02
C ARG A 25 21.47 14.05 -1.37
N LYS A 26 21.22 13.35 -2.47
CA LYS A 26 21.23 13.94 -3.82
C LYS A 26 20.19 15.08 -3.96
N ARG A 27 19.14 15.08 -3.15
CA ARG A 27 18.05 16.06 -3.17
C ARG A 27 18.10 17.08 -2.03
N GLY A 28 19.24 17.15 -1.32
CA GLY A 28 19.47 18.15 -0.28
C GLY A 28 18.72 17.91 1.04
N ARG A 29 18.07 16.74 1.23
CA ARG A 29 17.39 16.41 2.49
C ARG A 29 18.34 15.74 3.48
N LYS A 30 18.40 16.29 4.71
CA LYS A 30 19.23 15.75 5.81
C LYS A 30 18.50 14.68 6.63
N THR A 31 17.21 14.86 6.86
CA THR A 31 16.36 13.94 7.62
C THR A 31 15.02 13.82 6.96
N SER A 32 14.43 12.64 7.04
CA SER A 32 13.14 12.38 6.40
C SER A 32 12.28 11.57 7.35
N LYS A 33 11.07 12.03 7.61
CA LYS A 33 10.06 11.22 8.28
C LYS A 33 9.29 10.41 7.26
N VAL A 34 8.84 9.25 7.70
CA VAL A 34 8.02 8.35 6.88
C VAL A 34 6.57 8.48 7.33
N TYR A 35 5.71 8.78 6.39
CA TYR A 35 4.27 8.91 6.60
C TYR A 35 3.51 7.90 5.74
N SER A 36 2.26 7.65 6.09
CA SER A 36 1.28 7.01 5.23
C SER A 36 0.03 7.86 5.09
N MET A 37 -0.62 7.74 3.94
CA MET A 37 -1.95 8.28 3.70
C MET A 37 -2.88 7.11 3.36
N ASP A 38 -3.89 6.87 4.19
CA ASP A 38 -4.69 5.65 4.16
C ASP A 38 -6.16 5.95 3.84
N LEU A 39 -6.79 4.99 3.15
CA LEU A 39 -8.20 4.99 2.78
C LEU A 39 -8.89 3.74 3.36
N LEU A 40 -10.23 3.73 3.36
CA LEU A 40 -11.02 2.58 3.83
C LEU A 40 -10.77 1.33 3.01
N SER A 41 -10.34 0.27 3.69
CA SER A 41 -10.09 -1.04 3.09
C SER A 41 -11.33 -1.60 2.39
N GLY A 42 -11.13 -2.12 1.19
CA GLY A 42 -12.16 -2.76 0.39
C GLY A 42 -13.21 -1.81 -0.20
N TYR A 43 -13.43 -0.63 0.38
CA TYR A 43 -14.27 0.41 -0.22
C TYR A 43 -13.51 1.19 -1.30
N SER A 44 -12.23 1.45 -1.05
CA SER A 44 -11.32 2.10 -2.00
C SER A 44 -10.50 1.11 -2.84
N CYS A 45 -10.81 -0.19 -2.83
CA CYS A 45 -10.04 -1.23 -3.51
C CYS A 45 -10.86 -1.88 -4.65
N PRO A 46 -11.09 -1.20 -5.79
CA PRO A 46 -12.00 -1.69 -6.84
C PRO A 46 -11.52 -2.96 -7.51
N ALA A 47 -10.21 -3.18 -7.55
CA ALA A 47 -9.60 -4.33 -8.22
C ALA A 47 -9.22 -5.47 -7.26
N ALA A 48 -9.39 -5.33 -5.94
CA ALA A 48 -9.06 -6.39 -4.99
C ALA A 48 -10.03 -7.59 -5.13
N GLU A 49 -9.48 -8.79 -5.01
CA GLU A 49 -10.25 -10.05 -5.05
C GLU A 49 -9.87 -10.97 -3.89
N GLU A 50 -8.62 -11.43 -3.82
CA GLU A 50 -8.17 -12.43 -2.84
C GLU A 50 -7.99 -11.88 -1.42
N CYS A 51 -7.86 -10.58 -1.25
CA CYS A 51 -7.80 -9.91 0.06
C CYS A 51 -9.01 -9.00 0.33
N LEU A 52 -10.06 -9.07 -0.48
CA LEU A 52 -11.19 -8.17 -0.37
C LEU A 52 -11.94 -8.36 0.96
N SER A 53 -11.74 -7.43 1.88
CA SER A 53 -12.37 -7.41 3.19
C SER A 53 -12.76 -5.98 3.56
N ARG A 54 -13.87 -5.81 4.28
CA ARG A 54 -14.41 -4.51 4.70
C ARG A 54 -14.85 -4.54 6.14
N ALA A 55 -14.55 -3.49 6.88
CA ALA A 55 -15.22 -3.21 8.13
C ALA A 55 -16.59 -2.58 7.85
N VAL A 56 -17.67 -3.20 8.30
CA VAL A 56 -19.04 -2.74 8.13
C VAL A 56 -19.65 -2.36 9.48
N LEU A 57 -20.33 -1.21 9.54
CA LEU A 57 -21.04 -0.77 10.73
C LEU A 57 -22.32 -1.59 10.89
N LEU A 58 -22.53 -2.16 12.06
CA LEU A 58 -23.74 -2.88 12.43
C LEU A 58 -24.76 -1.92 13.10
N PRO A 59 -26.05 -2.29 13.15
CA PRO A 59 -27.07 -1.50 13.86
C PRO A 59 -26.75 -1.27 15.35
N SER A 60 -25.95 -2.18 15.94
CA SER A 60 -25.46 -2.05 17.33
C SER A 60 -24.38 -0.99 17.53
N GLY A 61 -23.93 -0.30 16.48
CA GLY A 61 -22.80 0.61 16.52
C GLY A 61 -21.43 -0.08 16.49
N LYS A 62 -21.35 -1.40 16.61
CA LYS A 62 -20.13 -2.17 16.48
C LYS A 62 -19.79 -2.37 14.98
N ARG A 63 -18.52 -2.62 14.69
CA ARG A 63 -18.09 -2.99 13.33
C ARG A 63 -17.79 -4.48 13.26
N ALA A 64 -18.21 -5.09 12.15
CA ALA A 64 -17.88 -6.47 11.79
C ALA A 64 -17.09 -6.48 10.48
N ILE A 65 -16.35 -7.55 10.24
CA ILE A 65 -15.61 -7.73 8.99
C ILE A 65 -16.48 -8.55 8.04
N ARG A 66 -16.60 -8.08 6.81
CA ARG A 66 -17.17 -8.85 5.69
C ARG A 66 -16.07 -9.11 4.67
N ASP A 67 -15.77 -10.39 4.48
CA ASP A 67 -14.84 -10.87 3.47
C ASP A 67 -15.56 -11.04 2.13
N GLY A 68 -14.85 -10.85 1.02
CA GLY A 68 -15.35 -11.10 -0.32
C GLY A 68 -15.48 -12.60 -0.63
N LYS A 69 -16.23 -12.93 -1.69
CA LYS A 69 -16.48 -14.35 -2.06
C LYS A 69 -15.21 -15.13 -2.45
N LYS A 70 -14.17 -14.47 -2.93
CA LYS A 70 -12.91 -15.07 -3.37
C LYS A 70 -11.74 -14.72 -2.44
N THR A 71 -12.01 -14.24 -1.23
CA THR A 71 -10.98 -13.90 -0.26
C THR A 71 -10.25 -15.16 0.18
N LYS A 72 -8.94 -15.23 -0.08
CA LYS A 72 -8.01 -16.28 0.38
C LYS A 72 -7.38 -15.93 1.72
N PHE A 73 -7.10 -14.64 1.92
CA PHE A 73 -6.58 -14.10 3.18
C PHE A 73 -7.26 -12.76 3.47
N ARG A 74 -7.56 -12.52 4.74
CA ARG A 74 -8.21 -11.28 5.16
C ARG A 74 -7.23 -10.11 5.11
N CYS A 75 -7.67 -8.99 4.53
CA CYS A 75 -6.91 -7.75 4.60
C CYS A 75 -6.73 -7.33 6.08
N PHE A 76 -5.47 -7.20 6.52
CA PHE A 76 -5.17 -6.82 7.91
C PHE A 76 -5.77 -5.45 8.27
N SER A 77 -5.85 -4.55 7.30
CA SER A 77 -6.39 -3.21 7.49
C SER A 77 -7.88 -3.23 7.82
N ALA A 78 -8.67 -4.15 7.24
CA ALA A 78 -10.07 -4.32 7.58
C ALA A 78 -10.25 -4.79 9.04
N SER A 79 -9.32 -5.63 9.54
CA SER A 79 -9.31 -6.05 10.95
C SER A 79 -9.03 -4.88 11.89
N GLN A 80 -8.06 -4.03 11.54
CA GLN A 80 -7.77 -2.80 12.30
C GLN A 80 -8.97 -1.84 12.31
N GLU A 81 -9.61 -1.64 11.17
CA GLU A 81 -10.78 -0.78 11.04
C GLU A 81 -11.98 -1.29 11.86
N ALA A 82 -12.15 -2.59 11.95
CA ALA A 82 -13.20 -3.19 12.80
C ALA A 82 -12.89 -3.00 14.28
N GLN A 83 -11.63 -3.09 14.68
CA GLN A 83 -11.18 -3.03 16.07
C GLN A 83 -11.03 -1.58 16.58
N TYR A 84 -10.44 -0.68 15.78
CA TYR A 84 -10.05 0.66 16.20
C TYR A 84 -10.89 1.73 15.52
N SER A 85 -11.72 2.44 16.30
CA SER A 85 -12.61 3.49 15.79
C SER A 85 -11.86 4.65 15.15
N ASP A 86 -10.77 5.08 15.76
CA ASP A 86 -9.98 6.21 15.26
C ASP A 86 -9.35 5.89 13.92
N THR A 87 -8.84 4.66 13.75
CA THR A 87 -8.30 4.19 12.47
C THR A 87 -9.38 4.16 11.38
N TYR A 88 -10.57 3.62 11.70
CA TYR A 88 -11.69 3.63 10.77
C TYR A 88 -12.10 5.05 10.38
N ASN A 89 -12.26 5.93 11.37
CA ASN A 89 -12.71 7.31 11.16
C ASN A 89 -11.70 8.13 10.36
N LEU A 90 -10.40 7.95 10.62
CA LEU A 90 -9.32 8.59 9.85
C LEU A 90 -9.37 8.19 8.39
N ARG A 91 -9.41 6.88 8.11
CA ARG A 91 -9.43 6.34 6.75
C ARG A 91 -10.71 6.71 6.00
N LYS A 92 -11.84 6.69 6.72
CA LYS A 92 -13.13 7.15 6.18
C LYS A 92 -13.10 8.63 5.83
N HIS A 93 -12.55 9.48 6.70
CA HIS A 93 -12.38 10.91 6.46
C HIS A 93 -11.60 11.18 5.17
N ASN A 94 -10.43 10.55 5.01
CA ASN A 94 -9.64 10.73 3.81
C ASN A 94 -10.37 10.26 2.55
N PHE A 95 -11.02 9.11 2.60
CA PHE A 95 -11.75 8.57 1.47
C PHE A 95 -12.95 9.43 1.08
N ASP A 96 -13.72 9.90 2.07
CA ASP A 96 -14.90 10.74 1.82
C ASP A 96 -14.53 12.11 1.25
N LEU A 97 -13.38 12.67 1.63
CA LEU A 97 -12.88 13.92 1.03
C LEU A 97 -12.48 13.73 -0.44
N LEU A 98 -11.79 12.65 -0.77
CA LEU A 98 -11.19 12.46 -2.10
C LEU A 98 -12.17 11.94 -3.16
N ARG A 99 -13.10 11.07 -2.78
CA ARG A 99 -13.91 10.29 -3.74
C ARG A 99 -14.84 11.10 -4.64
N GLY A 100 -15.10 12.35 -4.31
CA GLY A 100 -16.00 13.24 -5.05
C GLY A 100 -15.30 14.39 -5.77
N LEU A 101 -13.96 14.44 -5.70
CA LEU A 101 -13.17 15.53 -6.26
C LEU A 101 -12.77 15.24 -7.71
N THR A 102 -12.54 16.31 -8.45
CA THR A 102 -11.83 16.28 -9.75
C THR A 102 -10.34 16.02 -9.53
N ILE A 103 -9.61 15.70 -10.60
CA ILE A 103 -8.17 15.46 -10.51
C ILE A 103 -7.41 16.68 -9.97
N ASP A 104 -7.74 17.88 -10.43
CA ASP A 104 -7.06 19.11 -10.01
C ASP A 104 -7.30 19.40 -8.52
N GLU A 105 -8.55 19.24 -8.05
CA GLU A 105 -8.89 19.37 -6.64
C GLU A 105 -8.21 18.30 -5.77
N MET A 106 -8.02 17.08 -6.29
CA MET A 106 -7.28 16.03 -5.59
C MET A 106 -5.79 16.38 -5.50
N ILE A 107 -5.19 16.91 -6.56
CA ILE A 107 -3.79 17.34 -6.57
C ILE A 107 -3.57 18.43 -5.51
N GLU A 108 -4.37 19.50 -5.54
CA GLU A 108 -4.31 20.60 -4.57
C GLU A 108 -4.49 20.09 -3.13
N LEU A 109 -5.54 19.30 -2.87
CA LEU A 109 -5.83 18.80 -1.53
C LEU A 109 -4.72 17.89 -0.99
N ILE A 110 -4.14 17.03 -1.83
CA ILE A 110 -3.06 16.12 -1.41
C ILE A 110 -1.79 16.90 -1.13
N ASP A 111 -1.42 17.81 -2.02
CA ASP A 111 -0.19 18.62 -1.91
C ASP A 111 -0.25 19.52 -0.66
N ASP A 112 -1.34 20.24 -0.47
CA ASP A 112 -1.58 21.08 0.71
C ASP A 112 -1.62 20.32 2.04
N SER A 113 -1.95 19.02 1.98
CA SER A 113 -2.01 18.16 3.17
C SER A 113 -0.70 17.46 3.47
N LEU A 114 0.27 17.50 2.55
CA LEU A 114 1.53 16.80 2.67
C LEU A 114 2.35 17.38 3.84
N PRO A 115 2.81 16.55 4.81
CA PRO A 115 3.62 17.08 5.91
C PRO A 115 4.95 17.67 5.40
N ASP A 116 5.32 18.86 5.84
CA ASP A 116 6.54 19.59 5.41
C ASP A 116 7.82 18.78 5.57
N ASP A 117 7.86 17.90 6.56
CA ASP A 117 9.01 17.06 6.87
C ASP A 117 8.90 15.63 6.29
N ALA A 118 7.93 15.39 5.39
CA ALA A 118 7.77 14.10 4.73
C ALA A 118 8.93 13.85 3.76
N GLY A 119 9.73 12.83 4.05
CA GLY A 119 10.76 12.35 3.12
C GLY A 119 10.33 11.11 2.35
N VAL A 120 9.50 10.29 2.99
CA VAL A 120 8.87 9.11 2.38
C VAL A 120 7.39 9.13 2.67
N VAL A 121 6.59 8.87 1.67
CA VAL A 121 5.14 8.65 1.82
C VAL A 121 4.80 7.28 1.24
N ARG A 122 4.30 6.39 2.10
CA ARG A 122 3.61 5.18 1.68
C ARG A 122 2.19 5.55 1.30
N ILE A 123 1.89 5.51 0.03
CA ILE A 123 0.53 5.69 -0.45
C ILE A 123 -0.20 4.37 -0.21
N HIS A 124 -1.11 4.37 0.76
CA HIS A 124 -1.91 3.25 1.23
C HIS A 124 -1.15 2.14 1.99
N VAL A 125 -1.15 2.22 3.32
CA VAL A 125 -1.08 1.03 4.17
C VAL A 125 -2.42 0.30 4.09
N ALA A 126 -3.51 1.08 3.97
CA ALA A 126 -4.88 0.62 3.81
C ALA A 126 -5.56 1.31 2.63
N GLY A 127 -6.33 0.55 1.83
CA GLY A 127 -6.96 1.06 0.62
C GLY A 127 -6.12 0.80 -0.64
N ASP A 128 -6.57 1.36 -1.75
CA ASP A 128 -5.91 1.31 -3.06
C ASP A 128 -6.36 2.52 -3.89
N PHE A 129 -5.81 2.73 -5.05
CA PHE A 129 -6.28 3.74 -5.99
C PHE A 129 -7.69 3.37 -6.47
N PHE A 130 -8.67 4.16 -6.05
CA PHE A 130 -10.09 3.86 -6.28
C PHE A 130 -10.58 4.25 -7.68
N ASN A 131 -9.88 5.16 -8.37
CA ASN A 131 -10.07 5.50 -9.78
C ASN A 131 -8.76 5.96 -10.43
N ARG A 132 -8.80 6.18 -11.76
CA ARG A 132 -7.64 6.60 -12.56
C ARG A 132 -7.16 7.99 -12.18
N ASP A 133 -8.07 8.93 -12.00
CA ASP A 133 -7.74 10.34 -11.71
C ASP A 133 -7.04 10.48 -10.37
N TYR A 134 -7.42 9.69 -9.36
CA TYR A 134 -6.74 9.64 -8.07
C TYR A 134 -5.31 9.08 -8.17
N MET A 135 -5.08 8.08 -9.01
CA MET A 135 -3.72 7.59 -9.26
C MET A 135 -2.86 8.64 -9.97
N LEU A 136 -3.43 9.32 -10.97
CA LEU A 136 -2.77 10.43 -11.67
C LEU A 136 -2.51 11.63 -10.76
N ALA A 137 -3.44 11.95 -9.87
CA ALA A 137 -3.22 13.02 -8.88
C ALA A 137 -1.97 12.77 -8.03
N TRP A 138 -1.77 11.55 -7.54
CA TRP A 138 -0.56 11.17 -6.82
C TRP A 138 0.72 11.26 -7.67
N TYR A 139 0.64 10.90 -8.96
CA TYR A 139 1.77 11.09 -9.87
C TYR A 139 2.14 12.57 -10.00
N TYR A 140 1.15 13.44 -10.18
CA TYR A 140 1.41 14.89 -10.30
C TYR A 140 1.92 15.47 -8.97
N VAL A 141 1.37 15.11 -7.83
CA VAL A 141 1.91 15.48 -6.51
C VAL A 141 3.37 15.03 -6.37
N ALA A 142 3.71 13.81 -6.80
CA ALA A 142 5.09 13.36 -6.77
C ALA A 142 6.00 14.20 -7.68
N SER A 143 5.52 14.64 -8.84
CA SER A 143 6.28 15.51 -9.74
C SER A 143 6.53 16.91 -9.15
N LEU A 144 5.57 17.44 -8.39
CA LEU A 144 5.70 18.71 -7.67
C LEU A 144 6.64 18.61 -6.46
N ASN A 145 6.81 17.39 -5.89
CA ASN A 145 7.59 17.14 -4.68
C ASN A 145 8.79 16.21 -4.94
N PRO A 146 9.76 16.59 -5.81
CA PRO A 146 10.83 15.70 -6.26
C PRO A 146 11.79 15.25 -5.14
N SER A 147 11.78 15.92 -4.00
CA SER A 147 12.61 15.56 -2.83
C SER A 147 11.93 14.60 -1.86
N THR A 148 10.66 14.26 -2.08
CA THR A 148 9.90 13.28 -1.31
C THR A 148 9.74 12.01 -2.12
N LEU A 149 9.98 10.85 -1.52
CA LEU A 149 9.77 9.55 -2.15
C LEU A 149 8.34 9.08 -1.88
N PHE A 150 7.63 8.73 -2.92
CA PHE A 150 6.29 8.14 -2.86
C PHE A 150 6.35 6.70 -3.34
N TYR A 151 5.76 5.77 -2.59
CA TYR A 151 5.64 4.39 -3.04
C TYR A 151 4.28 3.80 -2.69
N ALA A 152 3.82 2.87 -3.51
CA ALA A 152 2.53 2.21 -3.33
C ALA A 152 2.56 0.76 -3.83
N TYR A 153 1.77 -0.07 -3.14
CA TYR A 153 1.29 -1.33 -3.68
C TYR A 153 -0.08 -1.12 -4.29
N THR A 154 -0.35 -1.71 -5.45
CA THR A 154 -1.65 -1.57 -6.08
C THR A 154 -2.13 -2.81 -6.81
N LYS A 155 -3.43 -3.09 -6.74
CA LYS A 155 -4.15 -4.04 -7.59
C LYS A 155 -4.90 -3.34 -8.72
N SER A 156 -4.90 -1.99 -8.71
CA SER A 156 -5.59 -1.16 -9.70
C SER A 156 -4.77 -0.99 -10.99
N LEU A 157 -4.30 -2.13 -11.55
CA LEU A 157 -3.34 -2.20 -12.66
C LEU A 157 -3.83 -1.51 -13.93
N ARG A 158 -5.14 -1.53 -14.19
CA ARG A 158 -5.72 -0.82 -15.34
C ARG A 158 -5.50 0.69 -15.29
N PHE A 159 -5.46 1.28 -14.09
CA PHE A 159 -5.20 2.71 -13.93
C PHE A 159 -3.70 3.01 -14.08
N TRP A 160 -2.84 2.06 -13.69
CA TRP A 160 -1.41 2.18 -13.90
C TRP A 160 -1.07 2.09 -15.39
N VAL A 161 -1.45 1.00 -16.06
CA VAL A 161 -1.12 0.75 -17.48
C VAL A 161 -1.79 1.76 -18.41
N GLY A 162 -3.06 2.10 -18.21
CA GLY A 162 -3.78 3.08 -19.04
C GLY A 162 -3.73 4.52 -18.52
N GLY A 163 -2.69 4.86 -17.74
CA GLY A 163 -2.55 6.19 -17.15
C GLY A 163 -1.09 6.53 -16.87
N VAL A 164 -0.58 6.12 -15.71
CA VAL A 164 0.77 6.52 -15.25
C VAL A 164 1.89 5.99 -16.15
N SER A 165 1.77 4.81 -16.73
CA SER A 165 2.80 4.25 -17.62
C SER A 165 2.97 5.01 -18.93
N GLU A 166 2.01 5.84 -19.30
CA GLU A 166 2.07 6.70 -20.48
C GLU A 166 2.81 8.03 -20.19
N LEU A 167 3.13 8.29 -18.93
CA LEU A 167 3.79 9.52 -18.48
C LEU A 167 5.29 9.27 -18.24
N PRO A 168 6.11 10.34 -18.19
CA PRO A 168 7.53 10.23 -17.86
C PRO A 168 7.77 9.51 -16.53
N ILE A 169 8.80 8.67 -16.49
CA ILE A 169 9.16 7.95 -15.25
C ILE A 169 9.70 8.95 -14.23
N LEU A 170 9.06 8.99 -13.06
CA LEU A 170 9.56 9.74 -11.91
C LEU A 170 10.40 8.83 -11.01
N GLU A 171 11.63 9.24 -10.69
CA GLU A 171 12.49 8.47 -9.78
C GLU A 171 11.92 8.39 -8.35
N ASN A 172 11.10 9.35 -7.96
CA ASN A 172 10.49 9.45 -6.65
C ASN A 172 9.05 8.91 -6.57
N PHE A 173 8.55 8.26 -7.62
CA PHE A 173 7.23 7.62 -7.62
C PHE A 173 7.37 6.15 -8.00
N VAL A 174 7.19 5.27 -7.02
CA VAL A 174 7.50 3.84 -7.13
C VAL A 174 6.23 3.01 -6.92
N LEU A 175 5.77 2.37 -7.99
CA LEU A 175 4.61 1.47 -7.94
C LEU A 175 5.05 0.01 -7.92
N THR A 176 4.33 -0.81 -7.16
CA THR A 176 4.46 -2.27 -7.11
C THR A 176 3.10 -2.89 -7.37
N ALA A 177 2.97 -3.69 -8.42
CA ALA A 177 1.78 -4.49 -8.66
C ALA A 177 1.61 -5.51 -7.54
N SER A 178 0.40 -5.64 -7.01
CA SER A 178 0.12 -6.60 -5.93
C SER A 178 -0.77 -7.72 -6.45
N TYR A 179 -0.27 -8.96 -6.44
CA TYR A 179 -1.06 -10.13 -6.82
C TYR A 179 -2.31 -10.31 -5.94
N GLY A 180 -3.30 -11.03 -6.44
CA GLY A 180 -4.59 -11.29 -5.80
C GLY A 180 -5.66 -10.26 -6.19
N GLY A 181 -5.50 -9.62 -7.33
CA GLY A 181 -6.46 -8.71 -7.96
C GLY A 181 -7.17 -9.30 -9.17
N ARG A 182 -8.15 -8.55 -9.70
CA ARG A 182 -8.94 -8.95 -10.88
C ARG A 182 -8.18 -8.92 -12.19
N HIS A 183 -7.05 -8.24 -12.22
CA HIS A 183 -6.28 -7.96 -13.43
C HIS A 183 -4.84 -8.44 -13.34
N ASP A 184 -4.59 -9.51 -12.58
CA ASP A 184 -3.24 -10.04 -12.35
C ASP A 184 -2.53 -10.45 -13.65
N HIS A 185 -3.27 -10.84 -14.70
CA HIS A 185 -2.72 -11.13 -16.03
C HIS A 185 -1.91 -9.94 -16.60
N MET A 186 -2.26 -8.71 -16.23
CA MET A 186 -1.53 -7.52 -16.67
C MET A 186 -0.12 -7.43 -16.07
N ILE A 187 0.17 -8.13 -14.98
CA ILE A 187 1.50 -8.15 -14.37
C ILE A 187 2.49 -8.77 -15.35
N ASP A 188 2.14 -9.93 -15.91
CA ASP A 188 2.99 -10.65 -16.86
C ASP A 188 2.96 -9.98 -18.24
N GLU A 189 1.77 -9.55 -18.70
CA GLU A 189 1.57 -8.90 -20.00
C GLU A 189 2.43 -7.63 -20.16
N PHE A 190 2.52 -6.81 -19.10
CA PHE A 190 3.26 -5.55 -19.11
C PHE A 190 4.59 -5.61 -18.34
N ASN A 191 5.03 -6.82 -17.94
CA ASN A 191 6.25 -7.04 -17.17
C ASN A 191 6.36 -6.08 -15.96
N LEU A 192 5.28 -5.98 -15.18
CA LEU A 192 5.23 -5.08 -14.04
C LEU A 192 5.98 -5.69 -12.85
N ARG A 193 6.82 -4.88 -12.19
CA ARG A 193 7.34 -5.25 -10.89
C ARG A 193 6.20 -5.56 -9.92
N SER A 194 6.30 -6.67 -9.20
CA SER A 194 5.19 -7.16 -8.42
C SER A 194 5.58 -7.67 -7.03
N ALA A 195 4.59 -7.69 -6.14
CA ALA A 195 4.67 -8.34 -4.85
C ALA A 195 3.57 -9.40 -4.74
N LYS A 196 3.94 -10.58 -4.24
CA LYS A 196 3.01 -11.69 -4.01
C LYS A 196 2.97 -12.05 -2.53
N VAL A 197 1.75 -12.14 -1.98
CA VAL A 197 1.57 -12.68 -0.62
C VAL A 197 1.76 -14.19 -0.67
N VAL A 198 2.66 -14.70 0.16
CA VAL A 198 2.96 -16.13 0.33
C VAL A 198 2.65 -16.56 1.76
N PHE A 199 2.39 -17.85 1.94
CA PHE A 199 2.00 -18.40 3.23
C PHE A 199 3.16 -19.05 3.98
N SER A 200 4.32 -19.21 3.31
CA SER A 200 5.54 -19.72 3.92
C SER A 200 6.79 -19.19 3.23
N GLU A 201 7.93 -19.28 3.94
CA GLU A 201 9.24 -18.98 3.36
C GLU A 201 9.59 -19.95 2.22
N ALA A 202 9.22 -21.24 2.35
CA ALA A 202 9.43 -22.24 1.31
C ALA A 202 8.64 -21.94 0.02
N GLU A 203 7.47 -21.31 0.13
CA GLU A 203 6.71 -20.87 -1.04
C GLU A 203 7.44 -19.73 -1.76
N ALA A 204 8.00 -18.76 -1.03
CA ALA A 204 8.79 -17.68 -1.60
C ALA A 204 10.03 -18.23 -2.32
N GLU A 205 10.77 -19.16 -1.68
CA GLU A 205 11.94 -19.82 -2.26
C GLU A 205 11.60 -20.58 -3.56
N LYS A 206 10.50 -21.34 -3.56
CA LYS A 206 10.01 -22.05 -4.75
C LYS A 206 9.69 -21.10 -5.91
N LEU A 207 9.25 -19.91 -5.61
CA LEU A 207 8.94 -18.87 -6.60
C LEU A 207 10.17 -18.05 -7.01
N GLY A 208 11.33 -18.25 -6.36
CA GLY A 208 12.55 -17.47 -6.57
C GLY A 208 12.41 -16.01 -6.13
N LEU A 209 11.54 -15.74 -5.14
CA LEU A 209 11.26 -14.38 -4.66
C LEU A 209 11.90 -14.14 -3.29
N GLU A 210 12.57 -13.01 -3.14
CA GLU A 210 13.01 -12.52 -1.84
C GLU A 210 11.82 -12.02 -1.01
N ILE A 211 11.87 -12.19 0.31
CA ILE A 211 10.83 -11.71 1.21
C ILE A 211 11.17 -10.31 1.68
N ASP A 212 10.27 -9.36 1.40
CA ASP A 212 10.37 -8.00 1.94
C ASP A 212 9.77 -7.94 3.34
N HIS A 213 10.61 -7.65 4.34
CA HIS A 213 10.21 -7.60 5.73
C HIS A 213 9.88 -6.18 6.24
N ASP A 214 10.29 -5.13 5.53
CA ASP A 214 10.26 -3.76 6.04
C ASP A 214 9.94 -2.69 4.99
N ASP A 215 9.35 -3.08 3.88
CA ASP A 215 9.07 -2.26 2.70
C ASP A 215 10.33 -1.75 1.98
N SER A 216 11.53 -2.24 2.32
CA SER A 216 12.76 -1.79 1.66
C SER A 216 12.79 -2.14 0.17
N HIS A 217 12.25 -3.29 -0.24
CA HIS A 217 12.11 -3.65 -1.64
C HIS A 217 11.11 -2.73 -2.33
N ALA A 218 9.95 -2.50 -1.71
CA ALA A 218 8.89 -1.67 -2.29
C ALA A 218 9.29 -0.21 -2.46
N ALA A 219 9.95 0.36 -1.45
CA ALA A 219 10.27 1.78 -1.40
C ALA A 219 11.54 2.15 -2.20
N ASN A 220 12.49 1.21 -2.38
CA ASN A 220 13.77 1.54 -2.98
C ASN A 220 13.69 1.63 -4.51
N PRO A 221 13.95 2.80 -5.12
CA PRO A 221 13.98 2.93 -6.57
C PRO A 221 15.00 2.02 -7.27
N ALA A 222 16.07 1.60 -6.58
CA ALA A 222 17.06 0.66 -7.11
C ALA A 222 16.51 -0.78 -7.29
N TRP A 223 15.39 -1.11 -6.64
CA TRP A 223 14.69 -2.39 -6.75
C TRP A 223 13.52 -2.37 -7.74
N ARG A 224 13.40 -1.33 -8.53
CA ARG A 224 12.25 -1.07 -9.41
C ARG A 224 11.91 -2.23 -10.36
N ASP A 225 12.91 -2.99 -10.77
CA ASP A 225 12.76 -4.09 -11.72
C ASP A 225 12.67 -5.49 -11.07
N ASN A 226 12.72 -5.55 -9.73
CA ASN A 226 12.72 -6.82 -9.00
C ASN A 226 11.39 -7.05 -8.29
N SER A 227 10.73 -8.16 -8.60
CA SER A 227 9.57 -8.65 -7.87
C SER A 227 10.01 -9.35 -6.57
N PHE A 228 9.10 -9.40 -5.58
CA PHE A 228 9.40 -9.94 -4.26
C PHE A 228 8.16 -10.56 -3.62
N ALA A 229 8.33 -11.23 -2.48
CA ALA A 229 7.27 -11.84 -1.70
C ALA A 229 6.99 -11.05 -0.42
N LEU A 230 5.76 -11.17 0.07
CA LEU A 230 5.31 -10.70 1.38
C LEU A 230 4.73 -11.89 2.15
N LEU A 231 5.15 -12.12 3.40
CA LEU A 231 4.52 -13.13 4.22
C LEU A 231 3.12 -12.69 4.64
N VAL A 232 2.17 -13.64 4.64
CA VAL A 232 0.82 -13.39 5.15
C VAL A 232 0.88 -12.90 6.59
N HIS A 233 0.06 -11.90 6.92
CA HIS A 233 0.04 -11.28 8.24
C HIS A 233 -1.35 -10.79 8.63
N GLY A 234 -1.47 -10.24 9.84
CA GLY A 234 -2.72 -9.74 10.39
C GLY A 234 -3.67 -10.84 10.87
N THR A 235 -4.82 -10.45 11.40
CA THR A 235 -5.80 -11.37 11.96
C THR A 235 -6.56 -12.10 10.86
N GLN A 236 -6.39 -13.41 10.79
CA GLN A 236 -7.05 -14.27 9.80
C GLN A 236 -8.24 -15.03 10.39
N PRO A 237 -9.25 -15.41 9.57
CA PRO A 237 -10.38 -16.19 10.04
C PRO A 237 -9.94 -17.53 10.63
N ALA A 238 -10.50 -17.91 11.78
CA ALA A 238 -10.19 -19.21 12.40
C ALA A 238 -10.50 -20.36 11.43
N GLY A 239 -9.59 -21.33 11.34
CA GLY A 239 -9.71 -22.50 10.45
C GLY A 239 -9.34 -22.22 8.97
N SER A 240 -8.99 -21.00 8.60
CA SER A 240 -8.48 -20.73 7.25
C SER A 240 -7.03 -21.18 7.07
N GLU A 241 -6.62 -21.44 5.82
CA GLU A 241 -5.24 -21.73 5.46
C GLU A 241 -4.29 -20.61 5.92
N ALA A 242 -4.68 -19.35 5.70
CA ALA A 242 -3.93 -18.19 6.17
C ALA A 242 -3.75 -18.15 7.70
N ALA A 243 -4.76 -18.59 8.48
CA ALA A 243 -4.64 -18.69 9.94
C ALA A 243 -3.69 -19.81 10.38
N THR A 244 -3.65 -20.92 9.63
CA THR A 244 -2.70 -22.02 9.87
C THR A 244 -1.28 -21.58 9.57
N ALA A 245 -1.06 -20.95 8.42
CA ALA A 245 0.23 -20.39 8.03
C ALA A 245 0.78 -19.39 9.07
N LEU A 246 -0.07 -18.49 9.58
CA LEU A 246 0.34 -17.56 10.64
C LEU A 246 0.82 -18.23 11.92
N LYS A 247 0.24 -19.38 12.31
CA LYS A 247 0.72 -20.12 13.49
C LYS A 247 2.12 -20.69 13.26
N GLU A 248 2.42 -21.13 12.04
CA GLU A 248 3.72 -21.66 11.65
C GLU A 248 4.78 -20.55 11.51
N LEU A 249 4.35 -19.35 11.10
CA LEU A 249 5.21 -18.17 10.97
C LEU A 249 5.44 -17.45 12.31
N LYS A 250 4.72 -17.82 13.39
CA LYS A 250 4.83 -17.12 14.68
C LYS A 250 6.26 -17.17 15.21
N GLY A 251 6.83 -16.00 15.48
CA GLY A 251 8.22 -15.85 15.89
C GLY A 251 9.23 -15.79 14.75
N LYS A 252 8.77 -15.89 13.50
CA LYS A 252 9.60 -15.74 12.29
C LYS A 252 9.32 -14.39 11.65
N GLY A 253 10.33 -13.54 11.58
CA GLY A 253 10.24 -12.25 10.92
C GLY A 253 9.43 -11.18 11.65
N SER A 254 9.32 -10.02 11.05
CA SER A 254 8.81 -8.77 11.63
C SER A 254 7.27 -8.63 11.59
N TYR A 255 6.54 -9.65 11.20
CA TYR A 255 5.07 -9.67 11.11
C TYR A 255 4.39 -10.54 12.17
N SER A 256 5.14 -11.11 13.09
CA SER A 256 4.67 -11.88 14.23
C SER A 256 4.22 -11.00 15.39
#